data_2ba0af776f6e2cca7e08e750204826f5
#
_entry.id   2ba0af776f6e2cca7e08e750204826f5
#
_cell.length_a   1.000
_cell.length_b   1.000
_cell.length_c   1.000
_cell.angle_alpha   90.00
_cell.angle_beta   90.00
_cell.angle_gamma   90.00
#
_symmetry.space_group_name_H-M   'P 1'
#
loop_
_entity.id
_entity.type
_entity.pdbx_description
1 polymer ?
#
loop_
_entity_poly.entity_id
_entity_poly.type
_entity_poly.pdbx_seq_one_letter_code
_entity_poly.pdbx_strand_id
1 'polypeptide(L)'
;MADKLIVSFEEYIKIVEKLAKGYTDGDFGIAKDYFTPDGEHKVNNDVYTVEEIINGYNFHSLLYDEMQHIDPVITTIKYNNGEVYTNHWSDWSGKSKITGELQKNTFHCWWQWEGDKIVATQCYFDTSDIEAETKLYQEQNSQE
;
A
#
# COMPACT_ATOMS: atom_id res chain seq x y z
N MET A 1 -23.36 -21.76 -17.71
CA MET A 1 -22.05 -21.11 -17.74
C MET A 1 -22.02 -20.01 -16.70
N ALA A 2 -21.12 -20.11 -15.76
CA ALA A 2 -21.01 -19.09 -14.76
C ALA A 2 -20.62 -17.76 -15.42
N ASP A 3 -21.38 -16.73 -15.17
CA ASP A 3 -21.04 -15.40 -15.61
C ASP A 3 -19.80 -14.98 -14.88
N LYS A 4 -18.68 -14.97 -15.58
CA LYS A 4 -17.47 -14.40 -15.01
C LYS A 4 -17.69 -12.90 -14.91
N LEU A 5 -17.62 -12.39 -13.71
CA LEU A 5 -17.50 -10.96 -13.51
C LEU A 5 -16.27 -10.50 -14.27
N ILE A 6 -16.51 -9.79 -15.40
CA ILE A 6 -15.43 -9.19 -16.16
C ILE A 6 -15.13 -7.86 -15.49
N VAL A 7 -14.02 -7.81 -14.77
CA VAL A 7 -13.55 -6.57 -14.17
C VAL A 7 -12.70 -5.85 -15.22
N SER A 8 -13.07 -4.64 -15.56
CA SER A 8 -12.32 -3.85 -16.52
C SER A 8 -11.01 -3.35 -15.89
N PHE A 9 -10.02 -3.02 -16.72
CA PHE A 9 -8.77 -2.44 -16.25
C PHE A 9 -8.99 -1.12 -15.54
N GLU A 10 -9.98 -0.34 -15.98
CA GLU A 10 -10.33 0.91 -15.29
C GLU A 10 -10.90 0.67 -13.89
N GLU A 11 -11.69 -0.37 -13.71
CA GLU A 11 -12.23 -0.73 -12.41
C GLU A 11 -11.10 -1.14 -11.44
N TYR A 12 -10.13 -1.90 -11.95
CA TYR A 12 -8.94 -2.25 -11.17
C TYR A 12 -8.19 -0.98 -10.71
N ILE A 13 -8.02 -0.02 -11.62
CA ILE A 13 -7.37 1.26 -11.28
C ILE A 13 -8.15 1.97 -10.18
N LYS A 14 -9.47 2.05 -10.29
CA LYS A 14 -10.32 2.72 -9.29
C LYS A 14 -10.23 2.05 -7.93
N ILE A 15 -10.16 0.73 -7.90
CA ILE A 15 -9.99 0.01 -6.63
C ILE A 15 -8.66 0.37 -5.99
N VAL A 16 -7.56 0.36 -6.77
CA VAL A 16 -6.24 0.73 -6.24
C VAL A 16 -6.22 2.17 -5.77
N GLU A 17 -6.85 3.09 -6.50
CA GLU A 17 -7.01 4.48 -6.05
C GLU A 17 -7.74 4.56 -4.71
N LYS A 18 -8.79 3.78 -4.55
CA LYS A 18 -9.55 3.72 -3.29
C LYS A 18 -8.70 3.18 -2.14
N LEU A 19 -7.91 2.13 -2.39
CA LEU A 19 -7.04 1.56 -1.37
C LEU A 19 -5.89 2.51 -1.02
N ALA A 20 -5.33 3.19 -2.01
CA ALA A 20 -4.31 4.20 -1.79
C ALA A 20 -4.84 5.35 -0.93
N LYS A 21 -6.08 5.79 -1.18
CA LYS A 21 -6.72 6.80 -0.34
C LYS A 21 -6.96 6.27 1.07
N GLY A 22 -7.39 5.03 1.21
CA GLY A 22 -7.54 4.41 2.53
C GLY A 22 -6.24 4.43 3.31
N TYR A 23 -5.12 4.17 2.65
CA TYR A 23 -3.81 4.23 3.28
C TYR A 23 -3.50 5.65 3.80
N THR A 24 -3.65 6.68 2.96
CA THR A 24 -3.35 8.06 3.39
C THR A 24 -4.31 8.56 4.46
N ASP A 25 -5.53 8.02 4.50
CA ASP A 25 -6.53 8.35 5.52
C ASP A 25 -6.33 7.57 6.83
N GLY A 26 -5.37 6.64 6.88
CA GLY A 26 -5.16 5.80 8.06
C GLY A 26 -6.19 4.69 8.21
N ASP A 27 -6.82 4.29 7.12
CA ASP A 27 -7.90 3.31 7.07
C ASP A 27 -7.64 2.27 5.98
N PHE A 28 -6.50 1.61 6.03
CA PHE A 28 -6.14 0.60 5.04
C PHE A 28 -6.90 -0.73 5.24
N GLY A 29 -7.64 -0.86 6.33
CA GLY A 29 -8.47 -2.03 6.59
C GLY A 29 -9.50 -2.32 5.50
N ILE A 30 -9.87 -1.30 4.71
CA ILE A 30 -10.77 -1.48 3.56
C ILE A 30 -10.20 -2.46 2.52
N ALA A 31 -8.89 -2.65 2.48
CA ALA A 31 -8.25 -3.60 1.56
C ALA A 31 -8.68 -5.05 1.83
N LYS A 32 -9.11 -5.34 3.04
CA LYS A 32 -9.54 -6.69 3.42
C LYS A 32 -10.66 -7.23 2.53
N ASP A 33 -11.52 -6.35 2.03
CA ASP A 33 -12.62 -6.72 1.14
C ASP A 33 -12.14 -7.18 -0.23
N TYR A 34 -10.92 -6.81 -0.60
CA TYR A 34 -10.35 -7.09 -1.93
C TYR A 34 -9.24 -8.14 -1.90
N PHE A 35 -8.63 -8.38 -0.76
CA PHE A 35 -7.53 -9.33 -0.61
C PHE A 35 -8.04 -10.76 -0.44
N THR A 36 -7.38 -11.72 -1.10
CA THR A 36 -7.61 -13.13 -0.76
C THR A 36 -7.01 -13.42 0.61
N PRO A 37 -7.64 -14.31 1.43
CA PRO A 37 -7.17 -14.55 2.81
C PRO A 37 -5.73 -15.06 2.91
N ASP A 38 -5.24 -15.76 1.90
CA ASP A 38 -3.91 -16.38 1.89
C ASP A 38 -2.91 -15.63 1.02
N GLY A 39 -3.23 -14.39 0.62
CA GLY A 39 -2.36 -13.58 -0.21
C GLY A 39 -1.03 -13.25 0.46
N GLU A 40 0.01 -13.08 -0.36
CA GLU A 40 1.31 -12.63 0.08
C GLU A 40 1.51 -11.16 -0.26
N HIS A 41 1.96 -10.41 0.72
CA HIS A 41 2.16 -8.96 0.58
C HIS A 41 3.58 -8.61 0.95
N LYS A 42 4.32 -8.08 -0.01
CA LYS A 42 5.74 -7.81 0.15
C LYS A 42 6.03 -6.33 0.21
N VAL A 43 7.00 -5.98 1.03
CA VAL A 43 7.65 -4.67 1.03
C VAL A 43 9.13 -4.95 0.86
N ASN A 44 9.67 -4.54 -0.27
CA ASN A 44 11.03 -4.91 -0.68
C ASN A 44 11.19 -6.44 -0.62
N ASN A 45 12.04 -6.97 0.25
CA ASN A 45 12.26 -8.42 0.38
C ASN A 45 11.45 -9.07 1.51
N ASP A 46 10.75 -8.28 2.32
CA ASP A 46 10.00 -8.81 3.45
C ASP A 46 8.60 -9.24 3.02
N VAL A 47 8.15 -10.38 3.57
CA VAL A 47 6.86 -10.99 3.23
C VAL A 47 5.92 -10.90 4.41
N TYR A 48 4.69 -10.45 4.15
CA TYR A 48 3.67 -10.24 5.17
C TYR A 48 2.38 -10.94 4.81
N THR A 49 1.63 -11.35 5.81
CA THR A 49 0.25 -11.81 5.67
C THR A 49 -0.68 -10.62 5.41
N VAL A 50 -1.94 -10.90 5.08
CA VAL A 50 -2.97 -9.86 4.92
C VAL A 50 -3.07 -8.99 6.18
N GLU A 51 -3.17 -9.64 7.34
CA GLU A 51 -3.29 -8.93 8.62
C GLU A 51 -2.06 -8.06 8.90
N GLU A 52 -0.88 -8.62 8.68
CA GLU A 52 0.38 -7.92 8.93
C GLU A 52 0.54 -6.70 8.01
N ILE A 53 0.22 -6.84 6.72
CA ILE A 53 0.39 -5.72 5.78
C ILE A 53 -0.62 -4.61 6.06
N ILE A 54 -1.84 -4.95 6.41
CA ILE A 54 -2.85 -3.94 6.78
C ILE A 54 -2.42 -3.19 8.03
N ASN A 55 -2.00 -3.91 9.06
CA ASN A 55 -1.55 -3.30 10.30
C ASN A 55 -0.30 -2.45 10.09
N GLY A 56 0.62 -2.94 9.26
CA GLY A 56 1.86 -2.21 8.96
C GLY A 56 1.60 -0.88 8.25
N TYR A 57 0.72 -0.89 7.25
CA TYR A 57 0.40 0.36 6.56
C TYR A 57 -0.42 1.32 7.42
N ASN A 58 -1.33 0.80 8.24
CA ASN A 58 -2.08 1.64 9.19
C ASN A 58 -1.17 2.26 10.24
N PHE A 59 -0.08 1.58 10.59
CA PHE A 59 0.91 2.10 11.54
C PHE A 59 1.54 3.41 11.04
N HIS A 60 1.68 3.59 9.73
CA HIS A 60 2.24 4.83 9.18
C HIS A 60 1.43 6.05 9.62
N SER A 61 0.12 5.92 9.78
CA SER A 61 -0.73 7.03 10.24
C SER A 61 -0.49 7.42 11.69
N LEU A 62 0.16 6.56 12.48
CA LEU A 62 0.59 6.89 13.83
C LEU A 62 1.90 7.68 13.81
N LEU A 63 2.69 7.53 12.75
CA LEU A 63 3.99 8.19 12.60
C LEU A 63 3.86 9.55 11.93
N TYR A 64 2.93 9.70 10.99
CA TYR A 64 2.88 10.85 10.09
C TYR A 64 1.51 11.51 10.04
N ASP A 65 1.54 12.85 9.98
CA ASP A 65 0.40 13.66 9.59
C ASP A 65 0.50 14.01 8.11
N GLU A 66 -0.63 14.35 7.52
CA GLU A 66 -0.69 14.89 6.15
C GLU A 66 -0.01 14.00 5.12
N MET A 67 -0.21 12.68 5.24
CA MET A 67 0.31 11.75 4.23
C MET A 67 -0.36 12.01 2.89
N GLN A 68 0.46 12.09 1.83
CA GLN A 68 -0.02 12.36 0.47
C GLN A 68 0.72 11.51 -0.55
N HIS A 69 -0.03 11.11 -1.58
CA HIS A 69 0.56 10.62 -2.82
C HIS A 69 0.62 11.78 -3.79
N ILE A 70 1.80 12.01 -4.37
CA ILE A 70 2.08 13.16 -5.24
C ILE A 70 2.29 12.65 -6.66
N ASP A 71 1.50 13.20 -7.59
CA ASP A 71 1.57 12.85 -9.02
C ASP A 71 1.49 11.32 -9.27
N PRO A 72 0.49 10.63 -8.71
CA PRO A 72 0.39 9.19 -8.90
C PRO A 72 0.10 8.82 -10.36
N VAL A 73 0.76 7.77 -10.82
CA VAL A 73 0.46 7.14 -12.12
C VAL A 73 0.03 5.71 -11.83
N ILE A 74 -1.21 5.40 -12.14
CA ILE A 74 -1.79 4.08 -11.88
C ILE A 74 -2.28 3.50 -13.19
N THR A 75 -1.79 2.31 -13.53
CA THR A 75 -2.16 1.63 -14.77
C THR A 75 -2.28 0.14 -14.55
N THR A 76 -3.15 -0.51 -15.29
CA THR A 76 -3.31 -1.96 -15.26
C THR A 76 -2.73 -2.56 -16.52
N ILE A 77 -1.96 -3.62 -16.37
CA ILE A 77 -1.23 -4.28 -17.45
C ILE A 77 -1.50 -5.78 -17.40
N LYS A 78 -1.77 -6.36 -18.55
CA LYS A 78 -1.76 -7.80 -18.73
C LYS A 78 -0.42 -8.20 -19.32
N TYR A 79 0.33 -9.01 -18.59
CA TYR A 79 1.64 -9.48 -19.04
C TYR A 79 1.49 -10.64 -20.02
N ASN A 80 2.60 -10.97 -20.70
CA ASN A 80 2.61 -12.02 -21.72
C ASN A 80 2.37 -13.44 -21.16
N ASN A 81 2.51 -13.62 -19.84
CA ASN A 81 2.18 -14.88 -19.16
C ASN A 81 0.69 -14.96 -18.76
N GLY A 82 -0.10 -13.93 -19.11
CA GLY A 82 -1.52 -13.85 -18.78
C GLY A 82 -1.85 -13.24 -17.42
N GLU A 83 -0.88 -12.97 -16.60
CA GLU A 83 -1.10 -12.34 -15.31
C GLU A 83 -1.47 -10.87 -15.46
N VAL A 84 -2.35 -10.39 -14.60
CA VAL A 84 -2.85 -9.01 -14.62
C VAL A 84 -2.41 -8.30 -13.36
N TYR A 85 -1.77 -7.16 -13.53
CA TYR A 85 -1.27 -6.33 -12.43
C TYR A 85 -1.72 -4.89 -12.61
N THR A 86 -2.08 -4.24 -11.52
CA THR A 86 -2.18 -2.78 -11.49
C THR A 86 -0.89 -2.25 -10.87
N ASN A 87 -0.26 -1.31 -11.54
CA ASN A 87 0.98 -0.67 -11.09
C ASN A 87 0.69 0.74 -10.63
N HIS A 88 1.31 1.14 -9.53
CA HIS A 88 1.16 2.45 -8.92
C HIS A 88 2.55 3.04 -8.70
N TRP A 89 2.86 4.06 -9.48
CA TRP A 89 4.09 4.84 -9.34
C TRP A 89 3.73 6.18 -8.75
N SER A 90 4.41 6.62 -7.71
CA SER A 90 4.10 7.90 -7.08
C SER A 90 5.25 8.37 -6.20
N ASP A 91 5.25 9.64 -5.91
CA ASP A 91 5.97 10.16 -4.76
C ASP A 91 5.04 10.15 -3.56
N TRP A 92 5.62 10.05 -2.39
CA TRP A 92 4.92 10.06 -1.12
C TRP A 92 5.50 11.15 -0.24
N SER A 93 4.67 11.82 0.54
CA SER A 93 5.13 12.71 1.60
C SER A 93 4.32 12.50 2.86
N GLY A 94 4.96 12.73 3.99
CA GLY A 94 4.33 12.70 5.31
C GLY A 94 5.11 13.59 6.26
N LYS A 95 4.39 14.18 7.20
CA LYS A 95 4.98 15.04 8.20
C LYS A 95 5.14 14.27 9.50
N SER A 96 6.37 14.15 9.99
CA SER A 96 6.63 13.47 11.25
C SER A 96 5.83 14.10 12.37
N LYS A 97 5.09 13.29 13.12
CA LYS A 97 4.36 13.76 14.31
C LYS A 97 5.32 14.13 15.45
N ILE A 98 6.53 13.57 15.46
CA ILE A 98 7.50 13.78 16.52
C ILE A 98 8.37 15.01 16.24
N THR A 99 8.94 15.08 15.02
CA THR A 99 9.88 16.17 14.68
C THR A 99 9.24 17.32 13.94
N GLY A 100 8.08 17.13 13.32
CA GLY A 100 7.45 18.12 12.45
C GLY A 100 8.09 18.24 11.07
N GLU A 101 9.11 17.44 10.77
CA GLU A 101 9.78 17.48 9.48
C GLU A 101 8.95 16.81 8.39
N LEU A 102 8.96 17.41 7.21
CA LEU A 102 8.36 16.81 6.02
C LEU A 102 9.34 15.80 5.42
N GLN A 103 8.89 14.57 5.29
CA GLN A 103 9.65 13.50 4.64
C GLN A 103 9.04 13.19 3.30
N LYS A 104 9.88 12.88 2.32
CA LYS A 104 9.47 12.52 0.97
C LYS A 104 10.14 11.23 0.55
N ASN A 105 9.42 10.45 -0.25
CA ASN A 105 9.92 9.18 -0.76
C ASN A 105 9.27 8.89 -2.11
N THR A 106 9.95 8.12 -2.92
CA THR A 106 9.39 7.64 -4.18
C THR A 106 9.10 6.16 -4.03
N PHE A 107 7.98 5.70 -4.57
CA PHE A 107 7.64 4.30 -4.47
C PHE A 107 7.02 3.76 -5.75
N HIS A 108 7.10 2.44 -5.86
CA HIS A 108 6.37 1.66 -6.85
C HIS A 108 5.72 0.49 -6.16
N CYS A 109 4.40 0.34 -6.35
CA CYS A 109 3.68 -0.83 -5.87
C CYS A 109 2.98 -1.51 -7.04
N TRP A 110 2.85 -2.83 -6.99
CA TRP A 110 1.97 -3.54 -7.89
C TRP A 110 1.00 -4.42 -7.10
N TRP A 111 -0.15 -4.66 -7.70
CA TRP A 111 -1.27 -5.40 -7.14
C TRP A 111 -1.66 -6.44 -8.17
N GLN A 112 -1.56 -7.72 -7.82
CA GLN A 112 -1.87 -8.81 -8.74
C GLN A 112 -3.32 -9.25 -8.57
N TRP A 113 -4.01 -9.38 -9.68
CA TRP A 113 -5.44 -9.71 -9.70
C TRP A 113 -5.69 -11.14 -10.13
N GLU A 114 -6.67 -11.77 -9.49
CA GLU A 114 -7.37 -12.96 -10.00
C GLU A 114 -8.86 -12.67 -9.85
N GLY A 115 -9.55 -12.50 -11.00
CA GLY A 115 -10.93 -12.04 -10.99
C GLY A 115 -11.04 -10.67 -10.34
N ASP A 116 -11.88 -10.54 -9.33
CA ASP A 116 -12.12 -9.30 -8.61
C ASP A 116 -11.30 -9.21 -7.31
N LYS A 117 -10.37 -10.14 -7.10
CA LYS A 117 -9.57 -10.19 -5.87
C LYS A 117 -8.09 -9.96 -6.13
N ILE A 118 -7.43 -9.39 -5.14
CA ILE A 118 -5.98 -9.16 -5.12
C ILE A 118 -5.34 -10.34 -4.40
N VAL A 119 -4.47 -11.07 -5.10
CA VAL A 119 -3.84 -12.28 -4.58
C VAL A 119 -2.43 -12.02 -4.05
N ALA A 120 -1.81 -10.93 -4.45
CA ALA A 120 -0.46 -10.56 -4.01
C ALA A 120 -0.22 -9.09 -4.27
N THR A 121 0.64 -8.50 -3.46
CA THR A 121 1.12 -7.13 -3.68
C THR A 121 2.62 -7.05 -3.42
N GLN A 122 3.24 -6.02 -3.96
CA GLN A 122 4.64 -5.72 -3.74
C GLN A 122 4.80 -4.22 -3.77
N CYS A 123 5.46 -3.67 -2.77
CA CYS A 123 5.86 -2.26 -2.78
C CYS A 123 7.36 -2.16 -2.66
N TYR A 124 7.93 -1.23 -3.40
CA TYR A 124 9.36 -0.92 -3.39
C TYR A 124 9.54 0.52 -2.98
N PHE A 125 10.23 0.75 -1.91
CA PHE A 125 10.61 2.10 -1.48
C PHE A 125 11.76 2.01 -0.47
N ASP A 126 12.48 3.11 -0.30
CA ASP A 126 13.53 3.20 0.70
C ASP A 126 12.87 3.29 2.08
N THR A 127 13.13 2.31 2.94
CA THR A 127 12.51 2.21 4.26
C THR A 127 13.30 2.91 5.36
N SER A 128 14.45 3.52 5.04
CA SER A 128 15.33 4.08 6.08
C SER A 128 14.67 5.16 6.92
N ASP A 129 13.90 6.06 6.31
CA ASP A 129 13.21 7.12 7.05
C ASP A 129 12.11 6.56 7.96
N ILE A 130 11.32 5.60 7.45
CA ILE A 130 10.27 4.96 8.24
C ILE A 130 10.86 4.16 9.39
N GLU A 131 11.96 3.47 9.16
CA GLU A 131 12.66 2.73 10.22
C GLU A 131 13.14 3.68 11.32
N ALA A 132 13.71 4.82 10.94
CA ALA A 132 14.14 5.84 11.91
C ALA A 132 12.95 6.43 12.67
N GLU A 133 11.85 6.74 11.98
CA GLU A 133 10.63 7.24 12.62
C GLU A 133 10.03 6.23 13.59
N THR A 134 10.00 4.96 13.18
CA THR A 134 9.50 3.87 14.02
C THR A 134 10.30 3.78 15.32
N LYS A 135 11.63 3.91 15.20
CA LYS A 135 12.50 3.89 16.36
C LYS A 135 12.23 5.06 17.31
N LEU A 136 12.06 6.27 16.77
CA LEU A 136 11.72 7.44 17.57
C LEU A 136 10.36 7.24 18.27
N TYR A 137 9.39 6.70 17.58
CA TYR A 137 8.06 6.41 18.12
C TYR A 137 8.16 5.41 19.29
N GLN A 138 8.94 4.35 19.11
CA GLN A 138 9.14 3.33 20.14
C GLN A 138 9.85 3.90 21.37
N GLU A 139 10.88 4.71 21.16
CA GLU A 139 11.61 5.37 22.25
C GLU A 139 10.71 6.31 23.03
N GLN A 140 9.88 7.09 22.34
CA GLN A 140 8.94 8.01 22.98
C GLN A 140 7.91 7.26 23.81
N ASN A 141 7.37 6.16 23.33
CA ASN A 141 6.35 5.39 24.02
C ASN A 141 6.92 4.52 25.15
N SER A 142 8.20 4.16 25.10
CA SER A 142 8.83 3.36 26.15
C SER A 142 9.21 4.17 27.38
N GLN A 143 9.12 5.50 27.32
CA GLN A 143 9.45 6.40 28.44
C GLN A 143 8.26 6.70 29.35
N GLU A 144 7.12 6.15 29.04
CA GLU A 144 5.90 6.34 29.86
C GLU A 144 5.83 5.35 31.02
#